data_b79748efaf61a4bd43b8e1a5aecf11ec
#
_entry.id   b79748efaf61a4bd43b8e1a5aecf11ec
#
_cell.length_a   1.000
_cell.length_b   1.000
_cell.length_c   1.000
_cell.angle_alpha   90.00
_cell.angle_beta   90.00
_cell.angle_gamma   90.00
#
_symmetry.space_group_name_H-M   'P 1'
#
loop_
_entity.id
_entity.type
_entity.pdbx_description
1 polymer ?
#
loop_
_entity_poly.entity_id
_entity_poly.type
_entity_poly.pdbx_seq_one_letter_code
_entity_poly.pdbx_strand_id
1 'polypeptide(L)'
;MSKPETEAKTPVQLPENAINPVKASGKEERPGPYWRKARRLIILAGVPAVVLCVLLFLYFHNPNVENRYYLPCFFHKLTGLYCPGCGNTRALYALLHLDLFGMLRSNLLFPVLAVLLIWLLAGEYLKLLFGRRILWFPRKISPVIVIVFVAIVIAFAILRNLPFFPFTCLAPVS
;
A
#
# COMPACT_ATOMS: atom_id res chain seq x y z
N MET A 1 81.16 -26.34 -12.33
CA MET A 1 80.48 -25.03 -12.13
C MET A 1 79.01 -25.27 -12.29
N SER A 2 78.35 -25.65 -11.21
CA SER A 2 76.92 -25.94 -11.14
C SER A 2 76.20 -24.73 -10.57
N LYS A 3 75.23 -24.24 -11.35
CA LYS A 3 74.44 -23.09 -11.07
C LYS A 3 73.29 -23.49 -10.12
N PRO A 4 72.99 -22.78 -9.05
CA PRO A 4 71.82 -23.12 -8.22
C PRO A 4 70.52 -22.68 -8.87
N GLU A 5 69.57 -23.59 -8.94
CA GLU A 5 68.16 -23.32 -9.33
C GLU A 5 67.46 -22.57 -8.20
N THR A 6 66.94 -21.42 -8.56
CA THR A 6 66.14 -20.60 -7.65
C THR A 6 64.71 -21.15 -7.62
N GLU A 7 64.38 -21.80 -6.49
CA GLU A 7 63.05 -22.31 -6.18
C GLU A 7 62.05 -21.13 -6.06
N ALA A 8 61.23 -20.97 -7.06
CA ALA A 8 60.13 -19.99 -7.06
C ALA A 8 59.08 -20.42 -6.03
N LYS A 9 59.01 -19.75 -4.89
CA LYS A 9 57.94 -19.89 -3.90
C LYS A 9 56.61 -19.55 -4.52
N THR A 10 55.75 -20.56 -4.66
CA THR A 10 54.34 -20.43 -5.02
C THR A 10 53.64 -19.50 -4.00
N PRO A 11 52.90 -18.48 -4.43
CA PRO A 11 52.16 -17.64 -3.50
C PRO A 11 51.09 -18.47 -2.79
N VAL A 12 51.16 -18.48 -1.44
CA VAL A 12 50.16 -19.11 -0.58
C VAL A 12 48.81 -18.37 -0.83
N GLN A 13 47.91 -19.00 -1.55
CA GLN A 13 46.55 -18.52 -1.68
C GLN A 13 45.81 -18.76 -0.36
N LEU A 14 45.65 -17.69 0.40
CA LEU A 14 44.77 -17.69 1.58
C LEU A 14 43.35 -17.98 1.11
N PRO A 15 42.61 -18.87 1.78
CA PRO A 15 41.25 -19.17 1.41
C PRO A 15 40.39 -17.89 1.50
N GLU A 16 39.59 -17.65 0.47
CA GLU A 16 38.73 -16.44 0.29
C GLU A 16 37.86 -16.12 1.52
N ASN A 17 37.60 -17.12 2.37
CA ASN A 17 36.84 -17.02 3.61
C ASN A 17 37.61 -16.28 4.73
N ALA A 18 38.94 -16.15 4.64
CA ALA A 18 39.73 -15.44 5.63
C ALA A 18 39.71 -13.92 5.39
N ILE A 19 39.37 -13.48 4.18
CA ILE A 19 39.42 -12.06 3.77
C ILE A 19 38.12 -11.34 4.07
N ASN A 20 36.99 -12.07 4.17
CA ASN A 20 35.65 -11.47 4.42
C ASN A 20 34.83 -12.26 5.45
N PRO A 21 35.10 -12.14 6.76
CA PRO A 21 34.32 -12.80 7.80
C PRO A 21 32.86 -12.34 7.84
N VAL A 22 32.56 -11.15 7.29
CA VAL A 22 31.20 -10.60 7.20
C VAL A 22 30.30 -11.36 6.18
N LYS A 23 30.90 -11.97 5.14
CA LYS A 23 30.14 -12.77 4.15
C LYS A 23 29.75 -14.15 4.65
N ALA A 24 30.45 -14.69 5.65
CA ALA A 24 30.15 -16.03 6.20
C ALA A 24 28.98 -16.06 7.18
N SER A 25 28.57 -14.90 7.74
CA SER A 25 27.47 -14.79 8.70
C SER A 25 26.10 -14.45 8.06
N GLY A 26 26.02 -14.27 6.76
CA GLY A 26 24.81 -13.91 6.04
C GLY A 26 23.92 -15.09 5.62
N LYS A 27 23.87 -16.20 6.36
CA LYS A 27 22.72 -17.09 6.30
C LYS A 27 21.59 -16.39 7.03
N GLU A 28 20.77 -15.62 6.26
CA GLU A 28 19.40 -15.29 6.73
C GLU A 28 18.77 -16.60 7.21
N GLU A 29 18.67 -16.75 8.53
CA GLU A 29 17.96 -17.87 9.13
C GLU A 29 16.52 -17.78 8.62
N ARG A 30 16.20 -18.62 7.67
CA ARG A 30 14.82 -18.72 7.17
C ARG A 30 13.95 -19.07 8.37
N PRO A 31 12.99 -18.21 8.72
CA PRO A 31 12.20 -18.43 9.91
C PRO A 31 11.58 -19.83 9.88
N GLY A 32 11.73 -20.57 10.95
CA GLY A 32 11.30 -21.96 11.09
C GLY A 32 9.80 -22.12 10.76
N PRO A 33 9.32 -23.35 10.53
CA PRO A 33 7.94 -23.61 10.13
C PRO A 33 6.91 -23.07 11.13
N TYR A 34 7.27 -22.99 12.40
CA TYR A 34 6.45 -22.40 13.46
C TYR A 34 6.20 -20.90 13.25
N TRP A 35 7.24 -20.12 12.97
CA TRP A 35 7.13 -18.70 12.73
C TRP A 35 6.30 -18.36 11.48
N ARG A 36 6.37 -19.21 10.47
CA ARG A 36 5.54 -19.07 9.26
C ARG A 36 4.06 -19.28 9.56
N LYS A 37 3.74 -20.29 10.38
CA LYS A 37 2.36 -20.55 10.82
C LYS A 37 1.85 -19.44 11.74
N ALA A 38 2.64 -19.04 12.74
CA ALA A 38 2.28 -17.96 13.67
C ALA A 38 2.04 -16.63 12.93
N ARG A 39 2.95 -16.22 12.02
CA ARG A 39 2.77 -15.03 11.19
C ARG A 39 1.51 -15.11 10.33
N ARG A 40 1.22 -16.27 9.76
CA ARG A 40 0.01 -16.49 8.98
C ARG A 40 -1.25 -16.30 9.83
N LEU A 41 -1.30 -16.88 11.01
CA LEU A 41 -2.42 -16.74 11.94
C LEU A 41 -2.60 -15.29 12.40
N ILE A 42 -1.50 -14.59 12.74
CA ILE A 42 -1.53 -13.18 13.15
C ILE A 42 -2.09 -12.30 12.01
N ILE A 43 -1.68 -12.54 10.77
CA ILE A 43 -2.19 -11.77 9.62
C ILE A 43 -3.66 -12.10 9.35
N LEU A 44 -4.03 -13.40 9.41
CA LEU A 44 -5.40 -13.84 9.12
C LEU A 44 -6.43 -13.35 10.15
N ALA A 45 -6.06 -13.25 11.41
CA ALA A 45 -6.94 -12.77 12.48
C ALA A 45 -6.75 -11.28 12.77
N GLY A 46 -5.51 -10.80 12.80
CA GLY A 46 -5.19 -9.44 13.19
C GLY A 46 -5.64 -8.39 12.17
N VAL A 47 -5.43 -8.65 10.88
CA VAL A 47 -5.83 -7.67 9.84
C VAL A 47 -7.35 -7.44 9.82
N PRO A 48 -8.21 -8.47 9.78
CA PRO A 48 -9.66 -8.25 9.84
C PRO A 48 -10.11 -7.59 11.15
N ALA A 49 -9.49 -7.93 12.28
CA ALA A 49 -9.82 -7.33 13.56
C ALA A 49 -9.51 -5.82 13.57
N VAL A 50 -8.34 -5.41 13.09
CA VAL A 50 -7.98 -4.00 12.98
C VAL A 50 -8.90 -3.26 12.01
N VAL A 51 -9.19 -3.85 10.84
CA VAL A 51 -10.11 -3.27 9.87
C VAL A 51 -11.49 -3.10 10.48
N LEU A 52 -12.00 -4.10 11.18
CA LEU A 52 -13.30 -4.03 11.87
C LEU A 52 -13.31 -2.92 12.93
N CYS A 53 -12.27 -2.82 13.76
CA CYS A 53 -12.16 -1.75 14.75
C CYS A 53 -12.20 -0.35 14.11
N VAL A 54 -11.46 -0.16 13.00
CA VAL A 54 -11.45 1.11 12.27
C VAL A 54 -12.83 1.41 11.67
N LEU A 55 -13.50 0.41 11.08
CA LEU A 55 -14.84 0.59 10.51
C LEU A 55 -15.88 0.90 11.58
N LEU A 56 -15.82 0.22 12.75
CA LEU A 56 -16.70 0.51 13.88
C LEU A 56 -16.43 1.91 14.45
N PHE A 57 -15.16 2.30 14.59
CA PHE A 57 -14.81 3.65 15.01
C PHE A 57 -15.41 4.70 14.07
N LEU A 58 -15.24 4.53 12.75
CA LEU A 58 -15.80 5.40 11.71
C LEU A 58 -17.33 5.41 11.72
N TYR A 59 -17.96 4.27 12.00
CA TYR A 59 -19.43 4.17 12.06
C TYR A 59 -20.02 5.02 13.20
N PHE A 60 -19.38 5.02 14.37
CA PHE A 60 -19.87 5.76 15.54
C PHE A 60 -19.42 7.23 15.58
N HIS A 61 -18.35 7.60 14.87
CA HIS A 61 -17.78 8.96 14.90
C HIS A 61 -17.97 9.66 13.54
N ASN A 62 -18.84 10.66 13.51
CA ASN A 62 -19.16 11.39 12.30
C ASN A 62 -18.03 12.35 11.90
N PRO A 63 -17.34 12.15 10.77
CA PRO A 63 -16.25 13.00 10.32
C PRO A 63 -16.69 14.41 9.87
N ASN A 64 -18.00 14.65 9.70
CA ASN A 64 -18.53 15.95 9.35
C ASN A 64 -18.74 16.85 10.58
N VAL A 65 -18.94 16.26 11.74
CA VAL A 65 -19.21 16.97 13.01
C VAL A 65 -17.99 16.97 13.91
N GLU A 66 -17.30 15.84 13.99
CA GLU A 66 -16.19 15.62 14.92
C GLU A 66 -14.84 15.75 14.23
N ASN A 67 -14.50 16.93 13.71
CA ASN A 67 -13.21 17.16 13.05
C ASN A 67 -11.98 16.90 13.95
N ARG A 68 -12.19 16.80 15.27
CA ARG A 68 -11.11 16.65 16.26
C ARG A 68 -10.34 15.35 16.16
N TYR A 69 -11.00 14.26 15.75
CA TYR A 69 -10.41 12.92 15.66
C TYR A 69 -9.82 12.62 14.28
N TYR A 70 -10.05 13.48 13.30
CA TYR A 70 -9.62 13.26 11.93
C TYR A 70 -8.46 14.18 11.56
N LEU A 71 -7.41 13.58 11.02
CA LEU A 71 -6.26 14.34 10.54
C LEU A 71 -6.65 15.19 9.33
N PRO A 72 -6.48 16.51 9.39
CA PRO A 72 -6.71 17.37 8.24
C PRO A 72 -5.74 17.00 7.11
N CYS A 73 -6.19 17.12 5.87
CA CYS A 73 -5.33 16.86 4.72
C CYS A 73 -4.15 17.86 4.72
N PHE A 74 -2.93 17.33 4.87
CA PHE A 74 -1.72 18.13 4.88
C PHE A 74 -1.55 18.94 3.58
N PHE A 75 -1.86 18.31 2.44
CA PHE A 75 -1.79 18.97 1.13
C PHE A 75 -2.77 20.16 1.05
N HIS A 76 -4.01 19.97 1.48
CA HIS A 76 -5.00 21.06 1.51
C HIS A 76 -4.61 22.19 2.46
N LYS A 77 -4.01 21.84 3.58
CA LYS A 77 -3.56 22.83 4.58
C LYS A 77 -2.39 23.70 4.09
N LEU A 78 -1.49 23.12 3.25
CA LEU A 78 -0.34 23.82 2.70
C LEU A 78 -0.67 24.63 1.44
N THR A 79 -1.46 24.05 0.54
CA THR A 79 -1.67 24.61 -0.81
C THR A 79 -3.04 25.25 -1.01
N GLY A 80 -3.99 24.99 -0.10
CA GLY A 80 -5.40 25.35 -0.29
C GLY A 80 -6.14 24.49 -1.32
N LEU A 81 -5.44 23.59 -2.03
CA LEU A 81 -6.02 22.75 -3.08
C LEU A 81 -6.51 21.42 -2.52
N TYR A 82 -7.57 20.88 -3.11
CA TYR A 82 -8.09 19.56 -2.77
C TYR A 82 -7.25 18.48 -3.44
N CYS A 83 -6.65 17.57 -2.63
CA CYS A 83 -5.99 16.38 -3.15
C CYS A 83 -7.01 15.35 -3.64
N PRO A 84 -6.65 14.38 -4.49
CA PRO A 84 -7.59 13.35 -4.98
C PRO A 84 -8.15 12.47 -3.87
N GLY A 85 -7.48 12.38 -2.70
CA GLY A 85 -7.95 11.65 -1.52
C GLY A 85 -8.80 12.46 -0.54
N CYS A 86 -8.93 13.78 -0.73
CA CYS A 86 -9.76 14.60 0.16
C CYS A 86 -11.22 14.14 0.12
N GLY A 87 -11.81 13.93 1.30
CA GLY A 87 -13.18 13.44 1.44
C GLY A 87 -13.31 11.92 1.44
N ASN A 88 -12.23 11.13 1.32
CA ASN A 88 -12.31 9.65 1.38
C ASN A 88 -12.90 9.16 2.71
N THR A 89 -12.57 9.78 3.84
CA THR A 89 -13.10 9.42 5.15
C THR A 89 -14.61 9.68 5.23
N ARG A 90 -15.05 10.84 4.70
CA ARG A 90 -16.48 11.18 4.61
C ARG A 90 -17.23 10.25 3.65
N ALA A 91 -16.60 9.90 2.52
CA ALA A 91 -17.17 8.95 1.58
C ALA A 91 -17.30 7.54 2.20
N LEU A 92 -16.30 7.09 2.95
CA LEU A 92 -16.36 5.81 3.67
C LEU A 92 -17.43 5.83 4.77
N TYR A 93 -17.54 6.92 5.52
CA TYR A 93 -18.61 7.10 6.51
C TYR A 93 -19.99 7.02 5.87
N ALA A 94 -20.24 7.75 4.77
CA ALA A 94 -21.48 7.71 4.03
C ALA A 94 -21.79 6.30 3.50
N LEU A 95 -20.78 5.59 2.98
CA LEU A 95 -20.92 4.21 2.55
C LEU A 95 -21.35 3.27 3.68
N LEU A 96 -20.77 3.42 4.88
CA LEU A 96 -21.11 2.62 6.07
C LEU A 96 -22.56 2.85 6.51
N HIS A 97 -23.12 4.04 6.23
CA HIS A 97 -24.52 4.39 6.51
C HIS A 97 -25.44 4.21 5.29
N LEU A 98 -24.97 3.52 4.24
CA LEU A 98 -25.71 3.27 2.99
C LEU A 98 -26.15 4.53 2.23
N ASP A 99 -25.52 5.67 2.52
CA ASP A 99 -25.74 6.91 1.80
C ASP A 99 -24.82 6.97 0.56
N LEU A 100 -25.26 6.34 -0.53
CA LEU A 100 -24.52 6.30 -1.78
C LEU A 100 -24.36 7.68 -2.42
N PHE A 101 -25.35 8.54 -2.26
CA PHE A 101 -25.31 9.89 -2.81
C PHE A 101 -24.29 10.76 -2.05
N GLY A 102 -24.30 10.72 -0.73
CA GLY A 102 -23.30 11.38 0.12
C GLY A 102 -21.88 10.87 -0.14
N MET A 103 -21.72 9.57 -0.39
CA MET A 103 -20.45 8.97 -0.77
C MET A 103 -19.90 9.57 -2.08
N LEU A 104 -20.71 9.58 -3.15
CA LEU A 104 -20.31 10.13 -4.46
C LEU A 104 -20.03 11.63 -4.38
N ARG A 105 -20.84 12.37 -3.62
CA ARG A 105 -20.66 13.81 -3.41
C ARG A 105 -19.41 14.14 -2.61
N SER A 106 -18.98 13.25 -1.71
CA SER A 106 -17.76 13.43 -0.92
C SER A 106 -16.50 13.17 -1.73
N ASN A 107 -16.50 12.12 -2.55
CA ASN A 107 -15.40 11.81 -3.47
C ASN A 107 -15.85 10.83 -4.56
N LEU A 108 -15.97 11.29 -5.79
CA LEU A 108 -16.39 10.46 -6.93
C LEU A 108 -15.35 9.37 -7.27
N LEU A 109 -14.08 9.59 -6.98
CA LEU A 109 -13.02 8.62 -7.23
C LEU A 109 -13.00 7.50 -6.17
N PHE A 110 -13.56 7.77 -4.98
CA PHE A 110 -13.53 6.84 -3.84
C PHE A 110 -14.11 5.46 -4.17
N PRO A 111 -15.32 5.29 -4.74
CA PRO A 111 -15.88 3.97 -4.99
C PRO A 111 -15.01 3.13 -5.93
N VAL A 112 -14.40 3.74 -6.94
CA VAL A 112 -13.52 3.05 -7.88
C VAL A 112 -12.26 2.55 -7.16
N LEU A 113 -11.64 3.42 -6.36
CA LEU A 113 -10.46 3.06 -5.57
C LEU A 113 -10.79 2.01 -4.49
N ALA A 114 -11.96 2.12 -3.85
CA ALA A 114 -12.41 1.18 -2.83
C ALA A 114 -12.61 -0.23 -3.42
N VAL A 115 -13.31 -0.35 -4.55
CA VAL A 115 -13.50 -1.63 -5.24
C VAL A 115 -12.17 -2.23 -5.65
N LEU A 116 -11.26 -1.43 -6.24
CA LEU A 116 -9.94 -1.90 -6.63
C LEU A 116 -9.13 -2.38 -5.41
N LEU A 117 -9.14 -1.62 -4.31
CA LEU A 117 -8.44 -1.97 -3.08
C LEU A 117 -9.00 -3.26 -2.47
N ILE A 118 -10.33 -3.39 -2.37
CA ILE A 118 -10.99 -4.60 -1.87
C ILE A 118 -10.62 -5.80 -2.74
N TRP A 119 -10.64 -5.67 -4.07
CA TRP A 119 -10.21 -6.73 -4.98
C TRP A 119 -8.77 -7.18 -4.74
N LEU A 120 -7.84 -6.23 -4.60
CA LEU A 120 -6.44 -6.52 -4.34
C LEU A 120 -6.25 -7.23 -2.99
N LEU A 121 -6.83 -6.68 -1.93
CA LEU A 121 -6.73 -7.23 -0.58
C LEU A 121 -7.39 -8.61 -0.49
N ALA A 122 -8.57 -8.78 -1.09
CA ALA A 122 -9.25 -10.08 -1.14
C ALA A 122 -8.40 -11.12 -1.87
N GLY A 123 -7.75 -10.75 -2.98
CA GLY A 123 -6.86 -11.65 -3.71
C GLY A 123 -5.68 -12.15 -2.88
N GLU A 124 -4.99 -11.25 -2.17
CA GLU A 124 -3.87 -11.63 -1.31
C GLU A 124 -4.34 -12.39 -0.06
N TYR A 125 -5.49 -12.03 0.50
CA TYR A 125 -6.08 -12.71 1.65
C TYR A 125 -6.52 -14.14 1.31
N LEU A 126 -7.20 -14.34 0.18
CA LEU A 126 -7.60 -15.67 -0.31
C LEU A 126 -6.40 -16.55 -0.64
N LYS A 127 -5.35 -15.98 -1.22
CA LYS A 127 -4.07 -16.66 -1.44
C LYS A 127 -3.45 -17.12 -0.11
N LEU A 128 -3.55 -16.30 0.92
CA LEU A 128 -3.05 -16.64 2.25
C LEU A 128 -3.87 -17.77 2.89
N LEU A 129 -5.20 -17.77 2.72
CA LEU A 129 -6.12 -18.80 3.24
C LEU A 129 -5.91 -20.14 2.54
N PHE A 130 -6.01 -20.16 1.22
CA PHE A 130 -6.10 -21.40 0.43
C PHE A 130 -4.75 -21.85 -0.14
N GLY A 131 -3.69 -21.06 0.01
CA GLY A 131 -2.38 -21.34 -0.57
C GLY A 131 -2.35 -21.29 -2.10
N ARG A 132 -3.46 -20.97 -2.74
CA ARG A 132 -3.64 -20.86 -4.20
C ARG A 132 -4.13 -19.48 -4.56
N ARG A 133 -3.75 -18.99 -5.75
CA ARG A 133 -4.31 -17.76 -6.31
C ARG A 133 -5.67 -18.07 -6.92
N ILE A 134 -6.74 -17.74 -6.23
CA ILE A 134 -8.12 -17.96 -6.68
C ILE A 134 -8.58 -16.80 -7.55
N LEU A 135 -8.23 -15.55 -7.19
CA LEU A 135 -8.51 -14.40 -8.02
C LEU A 135 -7.43 -14.22 -9.10
N TRP A 136 -7.90 -14.04 -10.32
CA TRP A 136 -7.03 -13.75 -11.45
C TRP A 136 -6.47 -12.34 -11.32
N PHE A 137 -5.19 -12.27 -11.00
CA PHE A 137 -4.44 -11.01 -10.96
C PHE A 137 -3.37 -11.06 -12.04
N PRO A 138 -3.29 -10.08 -12.93
CA PRO A 138 -2.25 -10.06 -13.94
C PRO A 138 -0.88 -10.01 -13.26
N ARG A 139 -0.05 -11.01 -13.52
CA ARG A 139 1.30 -11.12 -12.93
C ARG A 139 2.20 -9.94 -13.24
N LYS A 140 1.92 -9.27 -14.35
CA LYS A 140 2.65 -8.08 -14.81
C LYS A 140 1.60 -7.02 -15.13
N ILE A 141 1.53 -5.99 -14.32
CA ILE A 141 0.76 -4.79 -14.66
C ILE A 141 1.60 -4.07 -15.72
N SER A 142 1.01 -3.86 -16.89
CA SER A 142 1.67 -3.08 -17.94
C SER A 142 1.98 -1.68 -17.42
N PRO A 143 3.19 -1.14 -17.64
CA PRO A 143 3.52 0.22 -17.23
C PRO A 143 2.55 1.25 -17.82
N VAL A 144 1.97 0.96 -18.98
CA VAL A 144 0.95 1.80 -19.62
C VAL A 144 -0.30 1.92 -18.73
N ILE A 145 -0.78 0.82 -18.13
CA ILE A 145 -1.95 0.85 -17.22
C ILE A 145 -1.67 1.75 -16.01
N VAL A 146 -0.46 1.67 -15.45
CA VAL A 146 -0.05 2.51 -14.31
C VAL A 146 -0.01 3.97 -14.73
N ILE A 147 0.57 4.29 -15.87
CA ILE A 147 0.65 5.67 -16.40
C ILE A 147 -0.74 6.23 -16.63
N VAL A 148 -1.63 5.47 -17.29
CA VAL A 148 -3.02 5.89 -17.54
C VAL A 148 -3.76 6.12 -16.22
N PHE A 149 -3.60 5.22 -15.25
CA PHE A 149 -4.22 5.38 -13.94
C PHE A 149 -3.73 6.65 -13.22
N VAL A 150 -2.43 6.89 -13.21
CA VAL A 150 -1.85 8.11 -12.62
C VAL A 150 -2.35 9.36 -13.35
N ALA A 151 -2.42 9.33 -14.68
CA ALA A 151 -2.94 10.43 -15.48
C ALA A 151 -4.41 10.75 -15.13
N ILE A 152 -5.25 9.71 -14.95
CA ILE A 152 -6.66 9.88 -14.53
C ILE A 152 -6.74 10.53 -13.13
N VAL A 153 -5.92 10.08 -12.18
CA VAL A 153 -5.89 10.63 -10.82
C VAL A 153 -5.44 12.10 -10.82
N ILE A 154 -4.43 12.44 -11.64
CA ILE A 154 -3.96 13.82 -11.79
C ILE A 154 -5.04 14.68 -12.46
N ALA A 155 -5.64 14.21 -13.55
CA ALA A 155 -6.73 14.90 -14.22
C ALA A 155 -7.90 15.17 -13.26
N PHE A 156 -8.30 14.17 -12.47
CA PHE A 156 -9.33 14.33 -11.44
C PHE A 156 -8.95 15.39 -10.40
N ALA A 157 -7.68 15.39 -9.92
CA ALA A 157 -7.19 16.39 -8.98
C ALA A 157 -7.25 17.80 -9.56
N ILE A 158 -6.91 17.97 -10.83
CA ILE A 158 -6.97 19.28 -11.51
C ILE A 158 -8.44 19.73 -11.67
N LEU A 159 -9.30 18.86 -12.22
CA LEU A 159 -10.70 19.17 -12.46
C LEU A 159 -11.44 19.54 -11.17
N ARG A 160 -11.12 18.88 -10.05
CA ARG A 160 -11.72 19.12 -8.74
C ARG A 160 -11.39 20.50 -8.15
N ASN A 161 -10.30 21.12 -8.61
CA ASN A 161 -9.85 22.44 -8.15
C ASN A 161 -10.25 23.56 -9.09
N LEU A 162 -10.99 23.28 -10.16
CA LEU A 162 -11.49 24.30 -11.07
C LEU A 162 -12.73 25.01 -10.48
N PRO A 163 -12.77 26.35 -10.47
CA PRO A 163 -13.85 27.13 -9.88
C PRO A 163 -15.09 27.24 -10.77
N PHE A 164 -15.24 26.38 -11.81
CA PHE A 164 -16.31 26.44 -12.78
C PHE A 164 -17.32 25.31 -12.59
N PHE A 165 -18.61 25.60 -12.76
CA PHE A 165 -19.64 24.57 -12.89
C PHE A 165 -19.41 23.77 -14.19
N PRO A 166 -19.49 22.42 -14.20
CA PRO A 166 -19.97 21.52 -13.14
C PRO A 166 -18.88 21.02 -12.16
N PHE A 167 -17.62 21.43 -12.29
CA PHE A 167 -16.47 20.90 -11.54
C PHE A 167 -16.51 21.24 -10.04
N THR A 168 -17.19 22.31 -9.67
CA THR A 168 -17.45 22.65 -8.25
C THR A 168 -18.22 21.57 -7.50
N CYS A 169 -19.02 20.74 -8.21
CA CYS A 169 -19.71 19.60 -7.61
C CYS A 169 -18.78 18.46 -7.22
N LEU A 170 -17.54 18.44 -7.75
CA LEU A 170 -16.51 17.45 -7.41
C LEU A 170 -15.73 17.83 -6.14
N ALA A 171 -15.82 19.11 -5.70
CA ALA A 171 -15.23 19.54 -4.45
C ALA A 171 -15.98 18.92 -3.27
N PRO A 172 -15.30 18.47 -2.21
CA PRO A 172 -15.98 17.94 -1.03
C PRO A 172 -16.79 19.06 -0.39
N VAL A 173 -18.01 18.75 0.04
CA VAL A 173 -18.82 19.68 0.82
C VAL A 173 -18.09 19.95 2.13
N SER A 174 -17.69 21.20 2.33
CA SER A 174 -17.05 21.68 3.57
C SER A 174 -18.07 21.76 4.70
#